data_41161831904d8995e8dfc8aa14bf1bb2
#
_entry.id   41161831904d8995e8dfc8aa14bf1bb2
#
_cell.length_a   1.000
_cell.length_b   1.000
_cell.length_c   1.000
_cell.angle_alpha   90.00
_cell.angle_beta   90.00
_cell.angle_gamma   90.00
#
_symmetry.space_group_name_H-M   'P 1'
#
loop_
_entity.id
_entity.type
_entity.pdbx_description
1 polymer ?
#
loop_
_entity_poly.entity_id
_entity_poly.type
_entity_poly.pdbx_seq_one_letter_code
_entity_poly.pdbx_strand_id
1 'polypeptide(L)'
;MPKNIVEMEIEAATAELPDTKTLRLKWPDNYDPSFKTGQFITVYWPDTPKYKRAYSLSSCALDKGYFEVTVKRDGKMGTRIVDWAAPGDTLFVIPPVGRFLPVYEQEKHLVCIAGGSGVTPFRGVAREATFRELRTRITILYSVRTTNDIIFNQEFRELEEKNPHFKFNVTCTRLAEEDPWSGRRGRISADWIKSIATDMENTVFYACGPTALVGGT
;
A
#
# COMPACT_ATOMS: atom_id res chain seq x y z
N MET A 1 19.12 -21.95 -9.74
CA MET A 1 17.96 -21.03 -9.61
C MET A 1 17.91 -20.14 -10.84
N PRO A 2 16.74 -19.75 -11.35
CA PRO A 2 16.68 -18.71 -12.40
C PRO A 2 17.43 -17.48 -11.92
N LYS A 3 18.15 -16.80 -12.80
CA LYS A 3 19.08 -15.68 -12.50
C LYS A 3 18.47 -14.46 -11.77
N ASN A 4 17.17 -14.48 -11.49
CA ASN A 4 16.39 -13.34 -10.97
C ASN A 4 15.53 -13.67 -9.73
N ILE A 5 15.90 -14.68 -8.95
CA ILE A 5 15.20 -15.00 -7.70
C ILE A 5 16.18 -14.78 -6.55
N VAL A 6 15.73 -14.04 -5.55
CA VAL A 6 16.51 -13.71 -4.36
C VAL A 6 15.86 -14.35 -3.15
N GLU A 7 16.66 -14.99 -2.32
CA GLU A 7 16.24 -15.51 -1.02
C GLU A 7 16.33 -14.39 0.00
N MET A 8 15.22 -14.11 0.71
CA MET A 8 15.14 -13.04 1.69
C MET A 8 14.57 -13.55 3.00
N GLU A 9 15.21 -13.18 4.09
CA GLU A 9 14.73 -13.43 5.44
C GLU A 9 13.64 -12.44 5.83
N ILE A 10 12.62 -12.90 6.52
CA ILE A 10 11.65 -12.04 7.21
C ILE A 10 12.32 -11.49 8.48
N GLU A 11 12.71 -10.22 8.44
CA GLU A 11 13.29 -9.51 9.58
C GLU A 11 12.23 -9.14 10.62
N ALA A 12 11.04 -8.75 10.15
CA ALA A 12 9.92 -8.38 11.02
C ALA A 12 8.57 -8.80 10.38
N ALA A 13 7.61 -9.10 11.25
CA ALA A 13 6.25 -9.48 10.88
C ALA A 13 5.27 -8.76 11.82
N THR A 14 4.72 -7.64 11.36
CA THR A 14 3.85 -6.74 12.14
C THR A 14 2.39 -6.98 11.80
N ALA A 15 1.55 -7.26 12.79
CA ALA A 15 0.11 -7.33 12.61
C ALA A 15 -0.44 -5.89 12.49
N GLU A 16 -0.97 -5.54 11.33
CA GLU A 16 -1.65 -4.27 11.10
C GLU A 16 -3.11 -4.35 11.58
N LEU A 17 -3.77 -5.46 11.24
CA LEU A 17 -5.13 -5.83 11.64
C LEU A 17 -5.18 -7.34 11.90
N PRO A 18 -6.25 -7.88 12.49
CA PRO A 18 -6.37 -9.33 12.74
C PRO A 18 -6.25 -10.22 11.50
N ASP A 19 -6.51 -9.66 10.32
CA ASP A 19 -6.43 -10.34 9.03
C ASP A 19 -5.38 -9.75 8.08
N THR A 20 -4.51 -8.87 8.57
CA THR A 20 -3.54 -8.15 7.73
C THR A 20 -2.19 -8.03 8.43
N LYS A 21 -1.12 -8.43 7.75
CA LYS A 21 0.24 -8.43 8.28
C LYS A 21 1.21 -7.76 7.30
N THR A 22 2.10 -6.92 7.84
CA THR A 22 3.25 -6.37 7.10
C THR A 22 4.47 -7.23 7.38
N LEU A 23 5.12 -7.69 6.32
CA LEU A 23 6.42 -8.36 6.37
C LEU A 23 7.50 -7.39 5.94
N ARG A 24 8.57 -7.31 6.74
CA ARG A 24 9.83 -6.69 6.33
C ARG A 24 10.77 -7.77 5.87
N LEU A 25 11.17 -7.73 4.61
CA LEU A 25 12.07 -8.67 3.96
C LEU A 25 13.45 -8.04 3.85
N LYS A 26 14.40 -8.54 4.60
CA LYS A 26 15.78 -8.06 4.61
C LYS A 26 16.48 -8.38 3.30
N TRP A 27 17.16 -7.39 2.73
CA TRP A 27 18.00 -7.64 1.56
C TRP A 27 19.24 -8.43 1.93
N PRO A 28 19.65 -9.40 1.10
CA PRO A 28 20.96 -10.03 1.27
C PRO A 28 22.09 -9.01 1.16
N ASP A 29 23.22 -9.32 1.73
CA ASP A 29 24.42 -8.49 1.63
C ASP A 29 24.77 -8.22 0.15
N ASN A 30 25.19 -7.00 -0.14
CA ASN A 30 25.51 -6.52 -1.50
C ASN A 30 24.36 -6.55 -2.51
N TYR A 31 23.10 -6.67 -2.07
CA TYR A 31 21.93 -6.56 -2.92
C TYR A 31 21.35 -5.14 -2.86
N ASP A 32 21.38 -4.44 -4.00
CA ASP A 32 20.68 -3.15 -4.18
C ASP A 32 19.77 -3.24 -5.42
N PRO A 33 18.47 -3.45 -5.22
CA PRO A 33 17.52 -3.58 -6.32
C PRO A 33 17.18 -2.26 -7.01
N SER A 34 17.61 -1.12 -6.48
CA SER A 34 17.30 0.22 -7.02
C SER A 34 15.83 0.40 -7.37
N PHE A 35 14.92 -0.04 -6.49
CA PHE A 35 13.49 -0.03 -6.76
C PHE A 35 12.89 1.38 -6.70
N LYS A 36 11.70 1.54 -7.30
CA LYS A 36 10.91 2.75 -7.27
C LYS A 36 9.63 2.54 -6.46
N THR A 37 9.23 3.56 -5.73
CA THR A 37 7.95 3.57 -4.99
C THR A 37 6.79 3.28 -5.92
N GLY A 38 5.86 2.41 -5.49
CA GLY A 38 4.73 1.93 -6.27
C GLY A 38 4.97 0.62 -7.03
N GLN A 39 6.21 0.13 -7.11
CA GLN A 39 6.50 -1.19 -7.66
C GLN A 39 5.96 -2.31 -6.77
N PHE A 40 5.95 -3.53 -7.29
CA PHE A 40 5.58 -4.76 -6.59
C PHE A 40 6.69 -5.81 -6.72
N ILE A 41 6.72 -6.73 -5.78
CA ILE A 41 7.53 -7.95 -5.83
C ILE A 41 6.61 -9.16 -5.92
N THR A 42 7.14 -10.27 -6.44
CA THR A 42 6.44 -11.56 -6.38
C THR A 42 7.14 -12.45 -5.38
N VAL A 43 6.41 -12.97 -4.41
CA VAL A 43 6.96 -13.82 -3.35
C VAL A 43 6.34 -15.21 -3.36
N TYR A 44 7.09 -16.19 -2.84
CA TYR A 44 6.61 -17.54 -2.60
C TYR A 44 7.48 -18.24 -1.56
N TRP A 45 6.91 -19.24 -0.91
CA TRP A 45 7.64 -20.08 0.04
C TRP A 45 8.49 -21.10 -0.71
N PRO A 46 9.71 -21.42 -0.22
CA PRO A 46 10.59 -22.41 -0.84
C PRO A 46 9.94 -23.79 -1.05
N ASP A 47 9.12 -24.23 -0.10
CA ASP A 47 8.44 -25.54 -0.10
C ASP A 47 7.17 -25.58 -0.98
N THR A 48 6.66 -24.43 -1.40
CA THR A 48 5.44 -24.33 -2.22
C THR A 48 5.57 -23.36 -3.38
N PRO A 49 6.56 -23.54 -4.29
CA PRO A 49 6.91 -22.57 -5.34
C PRO A 49 5.80 -22.32 -6.37
N LYS A 50 4.79 -23.17 -6.43
CA LYS A 50 3.63 -23.01 -7.32
C LYS A 50 2.66 -21.91 -6.86
N TYR A 51 2.72 -21.49 -5.59
CA TYR A 51 1.81 -20.47 -5.03
C TYR A 51 2.47 -19.07 -5.01
N LYS A 52 2.98 -18.63 -6.15
CA LYS A 52 3.52 -17.27 -6.30
C LYS A 52 2.43 -16.22 -6.23
N ARG A 53 2.70 -15.11 -5.52
CA ARG A 53 1.79 -13.95 -5.45
C ARG A 53 2.57 -12.65 -5.54
N ALA A 54 2.02 -11.73 -6.32
CA ALA A 54 2.52 -10.37 -6.40
C ALA A 54 1.91 -9.53 -5.28
N TYR A 55 2.75 -8.74 -4.61
CA TYR A 55 2.35 -7.78 -3.59
C TYR A 55 3.04 -6.44 -3.87
N SER A 56 2.24 -5.37 -3.86
CA SER A 56 2.79 -4.02 -3.92
C SER A 56 3.70 -3.76 -2.74
N LEU A 57 4.81 -3.08 -2.98
CA LEU A 57 5.67 -2.61 -1.91
C LEU A 57 4.93 -1.56 -1.09
N SER A 58 4.90 -1.73 0.22
CA SER A 58 4.42 -0.74 1.18
C SER A 58 5.56 0.15 1.71
N SER A 59 6.81 -0.26 1.51
CA SER A 59 8.00 0.58 1.66
C SER A 59 8.16 1.56 0.49
N CYS A 60 8.93 2.63 0.70
CA CYS A 60 9.27 3.60 -0.34
C CYS A 60 10.72 3.46 -0.80
N ALA A 61 11.10 4.08 -1.89
CA ALA A 61 12.45 4.00 -2.48
C ALA A 61 13.56 4.60 -1.58
N LEU A 62 13.19 5.34 -0.53
CA LEU A 62 14.12 5.85 0.47
C LEU A 62 14.47 4.81 1.54
N ASP A 63 13.62 3.80 1.72
CA ASP A 63 13.90 2.69 2.63
C ASP A 63 15.02 1.83 2.04
N LYS A 64 16.07 1.57 2.81
CA LYS A 64 17.26 0.83 2.37
C LYS A 64 17.44 -0.43 3.19
N GLY A 65 17.94 -1.47 2.54
CA GLY A 65 18.26 -2.75 3.17
C GLY A 65 17.07 -3.71 3.31
N TYR A 66 15.87 -3.29 2.94
CA TYR A 66 14.67 -4.13 3.05
C TYR A 66 13.57 -3.75 2.05
N PHE A 67 12.63 -4.67 1.86
CA PHE A 67 11.30 -4.40 1.32
C PHE A 67 10.24 -4.58 2.41
N GLU A 68 9.16 -3.82 2.33
CA GLU A 68 7.94 -4.16 3.08
C GLU A 68 6.80 -4.47 2.11
N VAL A 69 6.06 -5.53 2.44
CA VAL A 69 4.81 -5.91 1.78
C VAL A 69 3.73 -6.11 2.83
N THR A 70 2.55 -5.57 2.58
CA THR A 70 1.42 -5.70 3.49
C THR A 70 0.38 -6.59 2.85
N VAL A 71 0.08 -7.69 3.53
CA VAL A 71 -0.68 -8.83 3.01
C VAL A 71 -1.94 -9.03 3.83
N LYS A 72 -3.08 -9.05 3.14
CA LYS A 72 -4.35 -9.45 3.74
C LYS A 72 -4.56 -10.96 3.62
N ARG A 73 -5.24 -11.55 4.59
CA ARG A 73 -5.62 -12.96 4.60
C ARG A 73 -6.58 -13.23 3.43
N ASP A 74 -6.02 -13.66 2.32
CA ASP A 74 -6.77 -14.05 1.12
C ASP A 74 -6.03 -15.15 0.37
N GLY A 75 -6.74 -16.21 -0.01
CA GLY A 75 -6.18 -17.37 -0.66
C GLY A 75 -5.07 -18.05 0.14
N LYS A 76 -4.43 -19.07 -0.44
CA LYS A 76 -3.43 -19.91 0.27
C LYS A 76 -2.19 -19.13 0.72
N MET A 77 -1.70 -18.22 -0.12
CA MET A 77 -0.48 -17.45 0.18
C MET A 77 -0.72 -16.41 1.27
N GLY A 78 -1.79 -15.62 1.13
CA GLY A 78 -2.14 -14.59 2.12
C GLY A 78 -2.48 -15.22 3.48
N THR A 79 -3.23 -16.31 3.52
CA THR A 79 -3.52 -17.06 4.76
C THR A 79 -2.22 -17.53 5.42
N ARG A 80 -1.31 -18.16 4.66
CA ARG A 80 -0.04 -18.64 5.22
C ARG A 80 0.80 -17.48 5.77
N ILE A 81 0.86 -16.34 5.08
CA ILE A 81 1.60 -15.17 5.56
C ILE A 81 0.98 -14.64 6.85
N VAL A 82 -0.32 -14.40 6.87
CA VAL A 82 -0.97 -13.79 8.04
C VAL A 82 -0.92 -14.71 9.26
N ASP A 83 -1.12 -16.00 9.08
CA ASP A 83 -1.23 -16.94 10.19
C ASP A 83 0.12 -17.44 10.72
N TRP A 84 1.11 -17.63 9.82
CA TRP A 84 2.31 -18.40 10.16
C TRP A 84 3.63 -17.63 9.97
N ALA A 85 3.69 -16.60 9.08
CA ALA A 85 4.94 -15.91 8.84
C ALA A 85 5.48 -15.21 10.09
N ALA A 86 6.75 -15.50 10.41
CA ALA A 86 7.45 -14.99 11.59
C ALA A 86 8.87 -14.53 11.22
N PRO A 87 9.50 -13.68 12.03
CA PRO A 87 10.92 -13.36 11.89
C PRO A 87 11.79 -14.62 11.86
N GLY A 88 12.78 -14.66 10.96
CA GLY A 88 13.64 -15.80 10.70
C GLY A 88 13.15 -16.75 9.59
N ASP A 89 11.87 -16.66 9.20
CA ASP A 89 11.39 -17.39 8.03
C ASP A 89 11.99 -16.81 6.74
N THR A 90 12.06 -17.64 5.69
CA THR A 90 12.62 -17.26 4.39
C THR A 90 11.57 -17.30 3.29
N LEU A 91 11.56 -16.30 2.44
CA LEU A 91 10.79 -16.23 1.20
C LEU A 91 11.71 -16.13 -0.01
N PHE A 92 11.31 -16.73 -1.12
CA PHE A 92 11.87 -16.42 -2.42
C PHE A 92 11.16 -15.23 -3.04
N VAL A 93 11.94 -14.26 -3.50
CA VAL A 93 11.49 -12.98 -4.02
C VAL A 93 11.94 -12.81 -5.48
N ILE A 94 10.98 -12.56 -6.36
CA ILE A 94 11.28 -12.04 -7.70
C ILE A 94 11.37 -10.51 -7.56
N PRO A 95 12.48 -9.89 -8.05
CA PRO A 95 12.78 -8.48 -7.86
C PRO A 95 11.67 -7.51 -8.26
N PRO A 96 11.73 -6.26 -7.78
CA PRO A 96 10.71 -5.26 -8.04
C PRO A 96 10.48 -4.97 -9.52
N VAL A 97 9.21 -4.95 -9.91
CA VAL A 97 8.75 -4.55 -11.25
C VAL A 97 7.45 -3.76 -11.11
N GLY A 98 7.01 -3.12 -12.18
CA GLY A 98 5.73 -2.42 -12.23
C GLY A 98 5.85 -1.02 -12.82
N ARG A 99 4.70 -0.50 -13.28
CA ARG A 99 4.57 0.82 -13.93
C ARG A 99 3.70 1.80 -13.13
N PHE A 100 3.29 1.43 -11.94
CA PHE A 100 2.60 2.31 -11.01
C PHE A 100 3.65 3.22 -10.35
N LEU A 101 4.07 4.25 -11.08
CA LEU A 101 5.21 5.09 -10.72
C LEU A 101 4.76 6.56 -10.70
N PRO A 102 4.50 7.15 -9.52
CA PRO A 102 4.24 8.58 -9.40
C PRO A 102 5.41 9.42 -9.93
N VAL A 103 5.11 10.46 -10.70
CA VAL A 103 6.10 11.39 -11.25
C VAL A 103 5.92 12.75 -10.57
N TYR A 104 6.38 12.84 -9.34
CA TYR A 104 6.13 13.96 -8.43
C TYR A 104 6.50 15.34 -8.98
N GLU A 105 7.54 15.43 -9.81
CA GLU A 105 7.99 16.70 -10.37
C GLU A 105 7.04 17.24 -11.46
N GLN A 106 6.24 16.36 -12.07
CA GLN A 106 5.32 16.67 -13.17
C GLN A 106 3.86 16.74 -12.70
N GLU A 107 3.52 15.98 -11.67
CA GLU A 107 2.17 15.80 -11.19
C GLU A 107 1.91 16.74 -10.01
N LYS A 108 1.08 17.77 -10.21
CA LYS A 108 0.79 18.75 -9.15
C LYS A 108 -0.12 18.19 -8.06
N HIS A 109 -1.03 17.27 -8.42
CA HIS A 109 -1.95 16.62 -7.49
C HIS A 109 -2.11 15.15 -7.84
N LEU A 110 -1.76 14.27 -6.90
CA LEU A 110 -2.03 12.84 -6.96
C LEU A 110 -3.27 12.51 -6.13
N VAL A 111 -4.31 12.01 -6.77
CA VAL A 111 -5.50 11.47 -6.09
C VAL A 111 -5.42 9.95 -6.11
N CYS A 112 -5.16 9.38 -4.96
CA CYS A 112 -4.96 7.95 -4.74
C CYS A 112 -6.26 7.31 -4.22
N ILE A 113 -6.93 6.52 -5.03
CA ILE A 113 -8.20 5.88 -4.70
C ILE A 113 -7.92 4.45 -4.25
N ALA A 114 -8.17 4.17 -2.98
CA ALA A 114 -7.83 2.91 -2.34
C ALA A 114 -9.06 2.15 -1.82
N GLY A 115 -9.03 0.82 -1.94
CA GLY A 115 -10.02 -0.07 -1.31
C GLY A 115 -9.36 -1.23 -0.58
N GLY A 116 -9.64 -1.39 0.71
CA GLY A 116 -9.07 -2.44 1.54
C GLY A 116 -7.53 -2.48 1.46
N SER A 117 -6.94 -3.65 1.16
CA SER A 117 -5.48 -3.78 1.01
C SER A 117 -4.88 -3.01 -0.18
N GLY A 118 -5.71 -2.46 -1.08
CA GLY A 118 -5.25 -1.58 -2.16
C GLY A 118 -4.63 -0.26 -1.68
N VAL A 119 -4.70 0.06 -0.40
CA VAL A 119 -3.99 1.20 0.20
C VAL A 119 -2.47 0.99 0.27
N THR A 120 -2.01 -0.24 0.19
CA THR A 120 -0.61 -0.65 0.37
C THR A 120 0.40 0.17 -0.45
N PRO A 121 0.28 0.33 -1.79
CA PRO A 121 1.25 1.11 -2.56
C PRO A 121 1.23 2.60 -2.19
N PHE A 122 0.11 3.11 -1.73
CA PHE A 122 -0.02 4.53 -1.37
C PHE A 122 0.66 4.88 -0.04
N ARG A 123 0.94 3.89 0.81
CA ARG A 123 1.80 4.11 1.99
C ARG A 123 3.20 4.54 1.57
N GLY A 124 3.81 3.83 0.63
CA GLY A 124 5.13 4.21 0.10
C GLY A 124 5.11 5.60 -0.55
N VAL A 125 4.05 5.92 -1.32
CA VAL A 125 3.88 7.24 -1.96
C VAL A 125 3.80 8.36 -0.92
N ALA A 126 2.97 8.22 0.11
CA ALA A 126 2.83 9.20 1.17
C ALA A 126 4.12 9.40 1.98
N ARG A 127 4.81 8.29 2.30
CA ARG A 127 6.12 8.31 2.99
C ARG A 127 7.17 9.04 2.17
N GLU A 128 7.36 8.65 0.91
CA GLU A 128 8.37 9.26 0.04
C GLU A 128 8.12 10.76 -0.13
N ALA A 129 6.89 11.16 -0.41
CA ALA A 129 6.55 12.57 -0.58
C ALA A 129 6.80 13.38 0.69
N THR A 130 6.49 12.82 1.85
CA THR A 130 6.70 13.48 3.15
C THR A 130 8.19 13.59 3.48
N PHE A 131 8.95 12.52 3.32
CA PHE A 131 10.38 12.52 3.67
C PHE A 131 11.26 13.32 2.70
N ARG A 132 10.80 13.46 1.45
CA ARG A 132 11.44 14.35 0.45
C ARG A 132 10.93 15.78 0.52
N GLU A 133 9.99 16.09 1.41
CA GLU A 133 9.36 17.41 1.55
C GLU A 133 8.79 17.94 0.20
N LEU A 134 8.15 17.04 -0.56
CA LEU A 134 7.63 17.38 -1.88
C LEU A 134 6.42 18.31 -1.80
N ARG A 135 6.32 19.25 -2.74
CA ARG A 135 5.18 20.19 -2.85
C ARG A 135 3.99 19.58 -3.61
N THR A 136 4.16 18.44 -4.25
CA THR A 136 3.07 17.70 -4.89
C THR A 136 1.97 17.41 -3.87
N ARG A 137 0.74 17.82 -4.15
CA ARG A 137 -0.40 17.45 -3.31
C ARG A 137 -0.70 15.97 -3.46
N ILE A 138 -0.90 15.28 -2.37
CA ILE A 138 -1.29 13.87 -2.35
C ILE A 138 -2.56 13.73 -1.53
N THR A 139 -3.60 13.21 -2.13
CA THR A 139 -4.86 12.94 -1.43
C THR A 139 -5.21 11.45 -1.55
N ILE A 140 -5.23 10.74 -0.44
CA ILE A 140 -5.75 9.38 -0.40
C ILE A 140 -7.25 9.42 -0.10
N LEU A 141 -8.05 8.82 -0.98
CA LEU A 141 -9.46 8.49 -0.78
C LEU A 141 -9.54 6.99 -0.49
N TYR A 142 -9.74 6.63 0.76
CA TYR A 142 -9.67 5.26 1.23
C TYR A 142 -11.03 4.71 1.61
N SER A 143 -11.49 3.67 0.92
CA SER A 143 -12.74 2.98 1.17
C SER A 143 -12.50 1.69 1.94
N VAL A 144 -13.11 1.59 3.12
CA VAL A 144 -13.09 0.40 3.98
C VAL A 144 -14.51 -0.03 4.34
N ARG A 145 -14.68 -1.18 4.97
CA ARG A 145 -16.00 -1.63 5.45
C ARG A 145 -16.37 -0.89 6.72
N THR A 146 -15.52 -0.97 7.73
CA THR A 146 -15.68 -0.37 9.05
C THR A 146 -14.41 0.34 9.48
N THR A 147 -14.42 1.04 10.59
CA THR A 147 -13.24 1.70 11.17
C THR A 147 -12.13 0.71 11.54
N ASN A 148 -12.50 -0.53 11.88
CA ASN A 148 -11.55 -1.59 12.23
C ASN A 148 -10.80 -2.18 11.01
N ASP A 149 -11.17 -1.78 9.78
CA ASP A 149 -10.53 -2.22 8.55
C ASP A 149 -9.51 -1.19 8.00
N ILE A 150 -9.21 -0.13 8.75
CA ILE A 150 -8.31 0.95 8.30
C ILE A 150 -6.86 0.52 8.53
N ILE A 151 -6.18 0.06 7.47
CA ILE A 151 -4.77 -0.29 7.49
C ILE A 151 -3.94 1.00 7.56
N PHE A 152 -2.86 1.03 8.37
CA PHE A 152 -1.95 2.17 8.54
C PHE A 152 -2.60 3.47 9.06
N ASN A 153 -3.74 3.38 9.76
CA ASN A 153 -4.47 4.58 10.17
C ASN A 153 -3.60 5.58 10.93
N GLN A 154 -2.90 5.11 11.94
CA GLN A 154 -2.05 5.96 12.76
C GLN A 154 -0.93 6.59 11.93
N GLU A 155 -0.20 5.80 11.13
CA GLU A 155 0.90 6.29 10.31
C GLU A 155 0.44 7.35 9.30
N PHE A 156 -0.71 7.14 8.63
CA PHE A 156 -1.22 8.15 7.70
C PHE A 156 -1.63 9.44 8.41
N ARG A 157 -2.15 9.39 9.64
CA ARG A 157 -2.45 10.60 10.43
C ARG A 157 -1.16 11.34 10.80
N GLU A 158 -0.15 10.63 11.24
CA GLU A 158 1.17 11.21 11.54
C GLU A 158 1.82 11.84 10.30
N LEU A 159 1.69 11.21 9.13
CA LEU A 159 2.17 11.79 7.87
C LEU A 159 1.38 13.04 7.48
N GLU A 160 0.06 13.06 7.71
CA GLU A 160 -0.79 14.22 7.45
C GLU A 160 -0.42 15.42 8.36
N GLU A 161 -0.05 15.17 9.60
CA GLU A 161 0.45 16.20 10.52
C GLU A 161 1.80 16.76 10.09
N LYS A 162 2.70 15.91 9.56
CA LYS A 162 4.05 16.29 9.13
C LYS A 162 4.10 16.96 7.76
N ASN A 163 3.14 16.64 6.87
CA ASN A 163 3.16 17.10 5.48
C ASN A 163 1.86 17.85 5.16
N PRO A 164 1.88 19.19 5.04
CA PRO A 164 0.69 19.98 4.74
C PRO A 164 0.10 19.71 3.34
N HIS A 165 0.90 19.08 2.45
CA HIS A 165 0.47 18.69 1.10
C HIS A 165 -0.12 17.27 1.04
N PHE A 166 -0.14 16.54 2.15
CA PHE A 166 -0.76 15.20 2.24
C PHE A 166 -2.11 15.26 2.94
N LYS A 167 -3.11 14.56 2.38
CA LYS A 167 -4.46 14.41 2.97
C LYS A 167 -4.91 12.96 2.94
N PHE A 168 -5.37 12.48 4.09
CA PHE A 168 -5.88 11.13 4.28
C PHE A 168 -7.37 11.13 4.60
N ASN A 169 -8.19 10.75 3.63
CA ASN A 169 -9.65 10.74 3.74
C ASN A 169 -10.17 9.30 3.70
N VAL A 170 -10.93 8.94 4.71
CA VAL A 170 -11.51 7.60 4.84
C VAL A 170 -13.03 7.66 4.71
N THR A 171 -13.59 6.68 3.99
CA THR A 171 -15.02 6.41 3.95
C THR A 171 -15.32 4.98 4.38
N CYS A 172 -16.30 4.80 5.25
CA CYS A 172 -16.76 3.51 5.72
C CYS A 172 -18.07 3.12 5.03
N THR A 173 -18.12 1.89 4.49
CA THR A 173 -19.23 1.45 3.64
C THR A 173 -20.24 0.55 4.33
N ARG A 174 -19.95 0.08 5.55
CA ARG A 174 -20.77 -0.89 6.31
C ARG A 174 -20.84 -0.59 7.79
N LEU A 175 -20.84 0.67 8.16
CA LEU A 175 -21.11 1.08 9.54
C LEU A 175 -22.61 1.04 9.81
N ALA A 176 -22.99 0.61 11.00
CA ALA A 176 -24.34 0.80 11.51
C ALA A 176 -24.60 2.30 11.75
N GLU A 177 -25.86 2.70 11.80
CA GLU A 177 -26.24 4.10 11.94
C GLU A 177 -25.73 4.70 13.27
N GLU A 178 -25.75 3.88 14.31
CA GLU A 178 -25.31 4.20 15.66
C GLU A 178 -23.79 4.20 15.87
N ASP A 179 -23.01 3.69 14.92
CA ASP A 179 -21.54 3.65 15.05
C ASP A 179 -20.96 5.07 15.17
N PRO A 180 -20.08 5.34 16.16
CA PRO A 180 -19.53 6.67 16.41
C PRO A 180 -18.45 7.05 15.39
N TRP A 181 -18.85 7.29 14.14
CA TRP A 181 -17.96 7.70 13.06
C TRP A 181 -18.36 9.06 12.50
N SER A 182 -17.51 10.06 12.72
CA SER A 182 -17.72 11.44 12.21
C SER A 182 -17.24 11.64 10.78
N GLY A 183 -16.52 10.67 10.22
CA GLY A 183 -16.02 10.72 8.84
C GLY A 183 -17.09 10.33 7.81
N ARG A 184 -16.67 10.21 6.57
CA ARG A 184 -17.57 9.92 5.46
C ARG A 184 -18.12 8.48 5.54
N ARG A 185 -19.39 8.32 5.14
CA ARG A 185 -20.09 7.04 5.00
C ARG A 185 -20.41 6.78 3.51
N GLY A 186 -20.45 5.52 3.15
CA GLY A 186 -20.81 5.09 1.81
C GLY A 186 -19.61 4.94 0.87
N ARG A 187 -19.89 4.70 -0.41
CA ARG A 187 -18.85 4.46 -1.43
C ARG A 187 -18.18 5.77 -1.88
N ILE A 188 -16.98 5.66 -2.41
CA ILE A 188 -16.35 6.75 -3.14
C ILE A 188 -17.23 7.02 -4.38
N SER A 189 -17.63 8.27 -4.57
CA SER A 189 -18.48 8.72 -5.69
C SER A 189 -17.71 9.68 -6.59
N ALA A 190 -18.13 9.77 -7.85
CA ALA A 190 -17.56 10.73 -8.79
C ALA A 190 -17.65 12.18 -8.29
N ASP A 191 -18.75 12.54 -7.60
CA ASP A 191 -18.92 13.88 -7.05
C ASP A 191 -17.92 14.16 -5.92
N TRP A 192 -17.62 13.15 -5.09
CA TRP A 192 -16.58 13.32 -4.08
C TRP A 192 -15.19 13.45 -4.71
N ILE A 193 -14.88 12.63 -5.72
CA ILE A 193 -13.61 12.74 -6.46
C ILE A 193 -13.48 14.15 -7.07
N LYS A 194 -14.52 14.64 -7.75
CA LYS A 194 -14.52 15.99 -8.34
C LYS A 194 -14.37 17.09 -7.31
N SER A 195 -14.96 16.94 -6.12
CA SER A 195 -14.81 17.93 -5.04
C SER A 195 -13.37 18.04 -4.49
N ILE A 196 -12.59 16.96 -4.63
CA ILE A 196 -11.17 16.89 -4.25
C ILE A 196 -10.26 17.36 -5.39
N ALA A 197 -10.52 16.87 -6.59
CA ALA A 197 -9.75 17.17 -7.80
C ALA A 197 -10.30 18.42 -8.52
N THR A 198 -10.21 19.58 -7.87
CA THR A 198 -10.76 20.84 -8.40
C THR A 198 -10.00 21.35 -9.64
N ASP A 199 -8.79 20.89 -9.86
CA ASP A 199 -7.95 21.19 -11.03
C ASP A 199 -7.68 19.85 -11.76
N MET A 200 -8.62 19.42 -12.58
CA MET A 200 -8.58 18.14 -13.29
C MET A 200 -7.40 18.03 -14.26
N GLU A 201 -6.99 19.13 -14.89
CA GLU A 201 -5.89 19.14 -15.87
C GLU A 201 -4.53 18.86 -15.22
N ASN A 202 -4.38 19.23 -13.95
CA ASN A 202 -3.16 19.02 -13.16
C ASN A 202 -3.31 17.90 -12.11
N THR A 203 -4.34 17.06 -12.23
CA THR A 203 -4.60 15.95 -11.32
C THR A 203 -4.39 14.62 -12.01
N VAL A 204 -3.60 13.76 -11.40
CA VAL A 204 -3.41 12.37 -11.84
C VAL A 204 -4.05 11.43 -10.83
N PHE A 205 -4.79 10.44 -11.34
CA PHE A 205 -5.51 9.48 -10.55
C PHE A 205 -4.81 8.13 -10.55
N TYR A 206 -4.62 7.60 -9.36
CA TYR A 206 -4.14 6.25 -9.14
C TYR A 206 -5.20 5.46 -8.37
N ALA A 207 -5.61 4.31 -8.89
CA ALA A 207 -6.61 3.46 -8.24
C ALA A 207 -6.04 2.08 -7.95
N CYS A 208 -6.24 1.59 -6.72
CA CYS A 208 -5.86 0.24 -6.32
C CYS A 208 -6.88 -0.34 -5.33
N GLY A 209 -7.32 -1.56 -5.58
CA GLY A 209 -8.31 -2.24 -4.74
C GLY A 209 -9.15 -3.26 -5.50
N PRO A 210 -10.30 -3.65 -4.96
CA PRO A 210 -11.22 -4.58 -5.62
C PRO A 210 -11.67 -4.07 -6.99
N THR A 211 -11.89 -4.98 -7.95
CA THR A 211 -12.30 -4.67 -9.32
C THR A 211 -13.53 -3.75 -9.38
N ALA A 212 -14.50 -3.94 -8.47
CA ALA A 212 -15.69 -3.09 -8.41
C ALA A 212 -15.39 -1.63 -7.99
N LEU A 213 -14.30 -1.37 -7.30
CA LEU A 213 -13.85 0.00 -7.00
C LEU A 213 -13.15 0.58 -8.23
N VAL A 214 -12.16 -0.14 -8.78
CA VAL A 214 -11.31 0.35 -9.88
C VAL A 214 -12.12 0.54 -11.17
N GLY A 215 -13.12 -0.30 -11.43
CA GLY A 215 -13.98 -0.19 -12.60
C GLY A 215 -15.19 0.74 -12.46
N GLY A 216 -15.45 1.26 -11.26
CA GLY A 216 -16.59 2.14 -10.95
C GLY A 216 -16.20 3.57 -10.57
N THR A 217 -14.89 3.87 -10.58
CA THR A 217 -14.32 5.20 -10.38
C THR A 217 -13.76 5.73 -11.68
#